data_69e42c77337e5a7a53e8dbbff233807f
#
_entry.id   69e42c77337e5a7a53e8dbbff233807f
#
_cell.length_a   1.000
_cell.length_b   1.000
_cell.length_c   1.000
_cell.angle_alpha   90.00
_cell.angle_beta   90.00
_cell.angle_gamma   90.00
#
_symmetry.space_group_name_H-M   'P 1'
#
loop_
_entity.id
_entity.type
_entity.pdbx_description
1 polymer ?
#
loop_
_entity_poly.entity_id
_entity_poly.type
_entity_poly.pdbx_seq_one_letter_code
_entity_poly.pdbx_strand_id
1 'polypeptide(L)'
;MQDGLYAKFNTSKGEILVALEYKKTPGTVGNFVALAEGNLENSAKAQGTPYYDGLKFHRVIPDFMIQGGCPQGTGTGNPGYKFDDEFHPDLKHDGPGVLSMANAGPGTNGSQFFITHIETPWLDNMHTVFGKVQQGQDVVDAIAQGDEITTLEIVRVGAEAEKFNAVEAFRTFEGAREKRIAEERAAKEGELDKLAAGFEKTKSGLRYQIIQKGNGKKAEKGNMVSVHYKGQLADGTVFDSSYKRNEPIAFQVGVGQVIAGWDEGICLLNVGDKARLVIPSDLGYGSSGAGGVIPPNATLVFDVELVNVN
;
A
#
# COMPACT_ATOMS: atom_id res chain seq x y z
N MET A 1 -3.86 4.54 33.68
CA MET A 1 -3.97 4.70 32.21
C MET A 1 -4.36 6.13 31.91
N GLN A 2 -3.83 6.71 30.87
CA GLN A 2 -4.28 8.01 30.35
C GLN A 2 -5.62 7.85 29.63
N ASP A 3 -6.33 8.96 29.38
CA ASP A 3 -7.56 8.94 28.58
C ASP A 3 -7.26 8.38 27.19
N GLY A 4 -8.01 7.36 26.77
CA GLY A 4 -7.78 6.65 25.52
C GLY A 4 -8.59 5.37 25.37
N LEU A 5 -8.49 4.77 24.21
CA LEU A 5 -9.06 3.48 23.88
C LEU A 5 -7.94 2.44 23.84
N TYR A 6 -8.12 1.33 24.52
CA TYR A 6 -7.08 0.30 24.66
C TYR A 6 -7.62 -1.08 24.32
N ALA A 7 -6.75 -1.91 23.75
CA ALA A 7 -6.93 -3.35 23.63
C ALA A 7 -6.02 -4.06 24.62
N LYS A 8 -6.63 -4.86 25.51
CA LYS A 8 -5.93 -5.70 26.46
C LYS A 8 -5.99 -7.14 25.98
N PHE A 9 -4.87 -7.65 25.53
CA PHE A 9 -4.70 -9.04 25.14
C PHE A 9 -4.27 -9.86 26.35
N ASN A 10 -5.09 -10.78 26.78
CA ASN A 10 -4.70 -11.83 27.71
C ASN A 10 -4.21 -13.02 26.88
N THR A 11 -2.96 -13.36 27.01
CA THR A 11 -2.34 -14.43 26.18
C THR A 11 -1.82 -15.56 27.06
N SER A 12 -1.46 -16.69 26.43
CA SER A 12 -0.78 -17.79 27.10
C SER A 12 0.59 -17.43 27.73
N LYS A 13 1.15 -16.26 27.39
CA LYS A 13 2.44 -15.75 27.90
C LYS A 13 2.31 -14.58 28.87
N GLY A 14 1.14 -13.97 28.97
CA GLY A 14 0.91 -12.81 29.80
C GLY A 14 0.00 -11.79 29.15
N GLU A 15 -0.07 -10.61 29.75
CA GLU A 15 -0.92 -9.51 29.32
C GLU A 15 -0.14 -8.53 28.43
N ILE A 16 -0.78 -8.07 27.34
CA ILE A 16 -0.27 -7.01 26.48
C ILE A 16 -1.34 -5.91 26.44
N LEU A 17 -0.99 -4.68 26.80
CA LEU A 17 -1.85 -3.52 26.71
C LEU A 17 -1.44 -2.63 25.54
N VAL A 18 -2.35 -2.41 24.61
CA VAL A 18 -2.13 -1.63 23.38
C VAL A 18 -3.04 -0.40 23.38
N ALA A 19 -2.49 0.80 23.23
CA ALA A 19 -3.28 1.99 22.92
C ALA A 19 -3.70 1.99 21.46
N LEU A 20 -4.98 2.24 21.20
CA LEU A 20 -5.57 2.26 19.85
C LEU A 20 -5.70 3.70 19.34
N GLU A 21 -5.32 3.92 18.10
CA GLU A 21 -5.31 5.23 17.41
C GLU A 21 -6.68 5.59 16.83
N TYR A 22 -7.75 5.47 17.64
CA TYR A 22 -9.14 5.64 17.20
C TYR A 22 -9.49 7.03 16.64
N LYS A 23 -8.63 8.05 16.87
CA LYS A 23 -8.78 9.39 16.29
C LYS A 23 -8.14 9.51 14.91
N LYS A 24 -7.05 8.78 14.68
CA LYS A 24 -6.26 8.85 13.44
C LYS A 24 -6.67 7.80 12.43
N THR A 25 -7.08 6.62 12.90
CA THR A 25 -7.54 5.50 12.07
C THR A 25 -8.87 4.94 12.59
N PRO A 26 -9.94 5.78 12.64
CA PRO A 26 -11.21 5.40 13.24
C PRO A 26 -11.90 4.22 12.57
N GLY A 27 -11.77 4.06 11.25
CA GLY A 27 -12.34 2.94 10.51
C GLY A 27 -11.68 1.61 10.86
N THR A 28 -10.35 1.58 10.86
CA THR A 28 -9.55 0.39 11.20
C THR A 28 -9.73 0.00 12.66
N VAL A 29 -9.65 0.96 13.58
CA VAL A 29 -9.93 0.73 15.00
C VAL A 29 -11.38 0.30 15.18
N GLY A 30 -12.33 0.88 14.44
CA GLY A 30 -13.74 0.51 14.47
C GLY A 30 -13.97 -0.95 14.10
N ASN A 31 -13.35 -1.42 13.00
CA ASN A 31 -13.37 -2.83 12.60
C ASN A 31 -12.80 -3.74 13.72
N PHE A 32 -11.60 -3.43 14.19
CA PHE A 32 -10.92 -4.24 15.20
C PHE A 32 -11.71 -4.34 16.51
N VAL A 33 -12.17 -3.21 17.03
CA VAL A 33 -12.95 -3.14 18.29
C VAL A 33 -14.30 -3.82 18.13
N ALA A 34 -15.03 -3.58 17.04
CA ALA A 34 -16.33 -4.18 16.83
C ALA A 34 -16.26 -5.71 16.65
N LEU A 35 -15.18 -6.23 16.05
CA LEU A 35 -14.88 -7.67 16.02
C LEU A 35 -14.55 -8.19 17.43
N ALA A 36 -13.68 -7.49 18.19
CA ALA A 36 -13.30 -7.89 19.53
C ALA A 36 -14.49 -8.01 20.47
N GLU A 37 -15.47 -7.11 20.34
CA GLU A 37 -16.70 -7.09 21.14
C GLU A 37 -17.81 -7.99 20.57
N GLY A 38 -17.61 -8.64 19.40
CA GLY A 38 -18.63 -9.45 18.74
C GLY A 38 -19.78 -8.65 18.12
N ASN A 39 -19.62 -7.34 17.94
CA ASN A 39 -20.65 -6.43 17.47
C ASN A 39 -20.70 -6.28 15.94
N LEU A 40 -19.73 -6.83 15.22
CA LEU A 40 -19.65 -6.77 13.76
C LEU A 40 -19.96 -8.14 13.15
N GLU A 41 -20.92 -8.15 12.21
CA GLU A 41 -21.24 -9.35 11.45
C GLU A 41 -20.02 -9.88 10.70
N ASN A 42 -19.76 -11.18 10.79
CA ASN A 42 -18.63 -11.84 10.15
C ASN A 42 -18.97 -13.31 9.85
N SER A 43 -18.18 -13.95 8.98
CA SER A 43 -18.42 -15.34 8.55
C SER A 43 -17.79 -16.40 9.46
N ALA A 44 -17.01 -16.00 10.48
CA ALA A 44 -16.22 -16.94 11.28
C ALA A 44 -16.83 -17.24 12.67
N LYS A 45 -17.52 -16.27 13.25
CA LYS A 45 -18.14 -16.38 14.58
C LYS A 45 -19.58 -15.88 14.57
N ALA A 46 -20.42 -16.44 15.43
CA ALA A 46 -21.80 -15.98 15.59
C ALA A 46 -21.83 -14.55 16.13
N GLN A 47 -22.88 -13.81 15.77
CA GLN A 47 -23.13 -12.45 16.30
C GLN A 47 -23.14 -12.47 17.84
N GLY A 48 -22.52 -11.51 18.47
CA GLY A 48 -22.37 -11.41 19.93
C GLY A 48 -21.21 -12.23 20.50
N THR A 49 -20.43 -12.93 19.67
CA THR A 49 -19.25 -13.70 20.12
C THR A 49 -17.99 -12.91 19.86
N PRO A 50 -17.13 -12.65 20.88
CA PRO A 50 -15.83 -12.03 20.70
C PRO A 50 -14.99 -12.76 19.65
N TYR A 51 -14.54 -12.02 18.63
CA TYR A 51 -13.92 -12.63 17.46
C TYR A 51 -12.53 -13.20 17.75
N TYR A 52 -11.72 -12.50 18.56
CA TYR A 52 -10.32 -12.81 18.77
C TYR A 52 -10.06 -13.84 19.86
N ASP A 53 -11.05 -14.09 20.73
CA ASP A 53 -10.91 -15.04 21.84
C ASP A 53 -10.67 -16.46 21.33
N GLY A 54 -9.64 -17.12 21.83
CA GLY A 54 -9.20 -18.45 21.44
C GLY A 54 -8.39 -18.50 20.12
N LEU A 55 -8.13 -17.35 19.48
CA LEU A 55 -7.30 -17.34 18.27
C LEU A 55 -5.81 -17.41 18.60
N LYS A 56 -5.03 -17.93 17.66
CA LYS A 56 -3.58 -18.14 17.82
C LYS A 56 -2.77 -17.10 17.07
N PHE A 57 -1.58 -16.84 17.58
CA PHE A 57 -0.52 -16.23 16.79
C PHE A 57 0.02 -17.27 15.83
N HIS A 58 -0.56 -17.31 14.63
CA HIS A 58 -0.31 -18.35 13.63
C HIS A 58 1.02 -18.17 12.86
N ARG A 59 1.64 -16.98 12.96
CA ARG A 59 2.93 -16.67 12.34
C ARG A 59 3.72 -15.79 13.28
N VAL A 60 4.91 -16.25 13.63
CA VAL A 60 5.88 -15.50 14.45
C VAL A 60 7.22 -15.54 13.74
N ILE A 61 7.81 -14.39 13.50
CA ILE A 61 9.16 -14.28 12.95
C ILE A 61 9.99 -13.49 13.96
N PRO A 62 11.00 -14.13 14.59
CA PRO A 62 11.93 -13.46 15.49
C PRO A 62 12.55 -12.22 14.86
N ASP A 63 12.78 -11.19 15.66
CA ASP A 63 13.35 -9.92 15.22
C ASP A 63 12.56 -9.22 14.09
N PHE A 64 11.27 -9.56 13.96
CA PHE A 64 10.37 -8.91 13.02
C PHE A 64 8.99 -8.63 13.63
N MET A 65 8.11 -9.65 13.77
CA MET A 65 6.74 -9.47 14.28
C MET A 65 6.07 -10.76 14.74
N ILE A 66 4.99 -10.61 15.52
CA ILE A 66 4.00 -11.65 15.78
C ILE A 66 2.71 -11.32 15.02
N GLN A 67 2.08 -12.30 14.37
CA GLN A 67 0.86 -12.12 13.58
C GLN A 67 -0.27 -13.02 14.09
N GLY A 68 -1.43 -12.43 14.33
CA GLY A 68 -2.64 -13.09 14.82
C GLY A 68 -3.90 -12.68 14.05
N GLY A 69 -5.08 -13.01 14.60
CA GLY A 69 -6.38 -12.58 14.07
C GLY A 69 -6.93 -13.40 12.90
N CYS A 70 -6.26 -14.51 12.52
CA CYS A 70 -6.78 -15.44 11.52
C CYS A 70 -7.73 -16.46 12.20
N PRO A 71 -9.02 -16.50 11.84
CA PRO A 71 -10.00 -17.40 12.48
C PRO A 71 -9.72 -18.89 12.25
N GLN A 72 -8.99 -19.21 11.17
CA GLN A 72 -8.60 -20.58 10.83
C GLN A 72 -7.20 -20.94 11.37
N GLY A 73 -6.45 -19.98 11.90
CA GLY A 73 -5.08 -20.20 12.38
C GLY A 73 -4.07 -20.56 11.29
N THR A 74 -4.38 -20.33 10.02
CA THR A 74 -3.56 -20.70 8.85
C THR A 74 -2.96 -19.53 8.11
N GLY A 75 -3.39 -18.29 8.42
CA GLY A 75 -3.04 -17.06 7.71
C GLY A 75 -3.92 -16.77 6.49
N THR A 76 -4.77 -17.69 6.04
CA THR A 76 -5.66 -17.52 4.88
C THR A 76 -7.09 -17.12 5.26
N GLY A 77 -7.48 -17.31 6.54
CA GLY A 77 -8.81 -16.97 7.05
C GLY A 77 -9.01 -15.45 7.18
N ASN A 78 -10.26 -15.03 7.01
CA ASN A 78 -10.69 -13.65 7.11
C ASN A 78 -12.10 -13.54 7.70
N PRO A 79 -12.62 -12.36 8.03
CA PRO A 79 -13.94 -12.18 8.64
C PRO A 79 -15.10 -12.31 7.64
N GLY A 80 -14.86 -12.63 6.37
CA GLY A 80 -15.86 -12.71 5.31
C GLY A 80 -15.96 -11.46 4.43
N TYR A 81 -15.18 -10.45 4.73
CA TYR A 81 -15.07 -9.19 3.98
C TYR A 81 -13.64 -8.66 3.96
N LYS A 82 -13.41 -7.64 3.15
CA LYS A 82 -12.16 -6.87 3.07
C LYS A 82 -12.49 -5.38 3.08
N PHE A 83 -11.59 -4.57 3.61
CA PHE A 83 -11.72 -3.11 3.62
C PHE A 83 -10.42 -2.41 3.25
N ASP A 84 -10.53 -1.12 2.89
CA ASP A 84 -9.42 -0.31 2.40
C ASP A 84 -8.38 0.00 3.49
N ASP A 85 -7.19 0.41 3.05
CA ASP A 85 -6.16 0.94 3.93
C ASP A 85 -6.56 2.33 4.47
N GLU A 86 -6.12 2.64 5.69
CA GLU A 86 -6.39 3.90 6.37
C GLU A 86 -5.07 4.47 6.91
N PHE A 87 -4.23 4.98 6.00
CA PHE A 87 -2.92 5.51 6.35
C PHE A 87 -3.04 6.90 6.97
N HIS A 88 -2.24 7.14 8.02
CA HIS A 88 -2.09 8.45 8.63
C HIS A 88 -0.61 8.85 8.66
N PRO A 89 -0.25 10.09 8.28
CA PRO A 89 1.15 10.51 8.14
C PRO A 89 1.99 10.39 9.42
N ASP A 90 1.37 10.57 10.59
CA ASP A 90 2.03 10.45 11.89
C ASP A 90 2.21 9.01 12.38
N LEU A 91 1.56 8.03 11.74
CA LEU A 91 1.60 6.64 12.17
C LEU A 91 2.57 5.85 11.31
N LYS A 92 3.65 5.41 11.93
CA LYS A 92 4.77 4.73 11.29
C LYS A 92 5.15 3.46 12.02
N HIS A 93 5.84 2.57 11.32
CA HIS A 93 6.43 1.37 11.91
C HIS A 93 7.82 1.71 12.51
N ASP A 94 7.84 2.63 13.46
CA ASP A 94 9.01 3.33 14.00
C ASP A 94 9.72 2.62 15.17
N GLY A 95 9.33 1.40 15.46
CA GLY A 95 9.95 0.65 16.55
C GLY A 95 9.19 -0.61 16.97
N PRO A 96 9.56 -1.22 18.09
CA PRO A 96 8.85 -2.36 18.66
C PRO A 96 7.45 -1.95 19.15
N GLY A 97 6.52 -2.91 19.16
CA GLY A 97 5.17 -2.73 19.70
C GLY A 97 4.19 -1.97 18.81
N VAL A 98 4.49 -1.75 17.55
CA VAL A 98 3.52 -1.17 16.61
C VAL A 98 2.48 -2.22 16.24
N LEU A 99 1.19 -1.92 16.50
CA LEU A 99 0.05 -2.72 16.06
C LEU A 99 -0.41 -2.26 14.68
N SER A 100 -0.38 -3.16 13.71
CA SER A 100 -0.67 -2.86 12.31
C SER A 100 -1.49 -3.96 11.65
N MET A 101 -2.25 -3.63 10.57
CA MET A 101 -3.06 -4.59 9.83
C MET A 101 -2.20 -5.47 8.92
N ALA A 102 -2.40 -6.77 9.00
CA ALA A 102 -1.91 -7.70 7.98
C ALA A 102 -2.86 -7.71 6.79
N ASN A 103 -2.30 -7.64 5.58
CA ASN A 103 -3.04 -7.67 4.32
C ASN A 103 -2.30 -8.46 3.23
N ALA A 104 -2.96 -8.70 2.10
CA ALA A 104 -2.42 -9.34 0.91
C ALA A 104 -2.27 -8.35 -0.27
N GLY A 105 -2.01 -7.09 0.03
CA GLY A 105 -1.92 -5.96 -0.89
C GLY A 105 -2.99 -4.91 -0.59
N PRO A 106 -2.99 -3.79 -1.32
CA PRO A 106 -3.87 -2.65 -1.07
C PRO A 106 -5.35 -3.03 -0.98
N GLY A 107 -6.07 -2.49 0.00
CA GLY A 107 -7.51 -2.67 0.16
C GLY A 107 -7.94 -4.09 0.54
N THR A 108 -7.06 -4.88 1.15
CA THR A 108 -7.36 -6.28 1.53
C THR A 108 -7.29 -6.53 3.03
N ASN A 109 -7.45 -5.49 3.85
CA ASN A 109 -7.51 -5.63 5.29
C ASN A 109 -8.74 -6.44 5.72
N GLY A 110 -8.64 -7.15 6.83
CA GLY A 110 -9.74 -7.95 7.38
C GLY A 110 -9.67 -8.00 8.90
N SER A 111 -9.39 -9.18 9.47
CA SER A 111 -9.25 -9.36 10.92
C SER A 111 -7.81 -9.58 11.37
N GLN A 112 -6.89 -9.88 10.44
CA GLN A 112 -5.51 -10.21 10.79
C GLN A 112 -4.69 -8.94 11.10
N PHE A 113 -3.88 -9.03 12.13
CA PHE A 113 -3.00 -7.96 12.58
C PHE A 113 -1.62 -8.52 12.93
N PHE A 114 -0.64 -7.64 13.07
CA PHE A 114 0.68 -7.99 13.61
C PHE A 114 1.14 -6.94 14.62
N ILE A 115 2.05 -7.36 15.52
CA ILE A 115 2.74 -6.47 16.46
C ILE A 115 4.25 -6.63 16.23
N THR A 116 4.96 -5.53 16.07
CA THR A 116 6.37 -5.51 15.71
C THR A 116 7.29 -5.80 16.90
N HIS A 117 8.42 -6.48 16.65
CA HIS A 117 9.54 -6.62 17.57
C HIS A 117 10.56 -5.50 17.43
N ILE A 118 10.68 -4.93 16.21
CA ILE A 118 11.65 -3.89 15.85
C ILE A 118 10.98 -2.82 14.98
N GLU A 119 11.68 -1.78 14.60
CA GLU A 119 11.26 -0.86 13.55
C GLU A 119 11.22 -1.56 12.19
N THR A 120 10.18 -1.26 11.40
CA THR A 120 9.97 -1.89 10.08
C THR A 120 9.51 -0.85 9.06
N PRO A 121 10.31 0.19 8.76
CA PRO A 121 9.89 1.35 7.98
C PRO A 121 9.51 1.01 6.54
N TRP A 122 9.96 -0.12 6.01
CA TRP A 122 9.56 -0.63 4.69
C TRP A 122 8.10 -1.05 4.60
N LEU A 123 7.38 -1.15 5.73
CA LEU A 123 5.94 -1.45 5.78
C LEU A 123 5.08 -0.17 5.80
N ASP A 124 5.68 1.01 5.90
CA ASP A 124 4.97 2.29 5.89
C ASP A 124 4.20 2.48 4.59
N ASN A 125 2.95 2.97 4.70
CA ASN A 125 2.00 3.13 3.60
C ASN A 125 1.69 1.84 2.81
N MET A 126 2.01 0.67 3.38
CA MET A 126 1.61 -0.64 2.89
C MET A 126 0.69 -1.38 3.87
N HIS A 127 0.86 -1.10 5.15
CA HIS A 127 0.06 -1.66 6.24
C HIS A 127 -0.44 -0.54 7.16
N THR A 128 -1.72 -0.59 7.53
CA THR A 128 -2.32 0.43 8.38
C THR A 128 -1.89 0.25 9.83
N VAL A 129 -1.10 1.19 10.34
CA VAL A 129 -0.79 1.28 11.78
C VAL A 129 -2.01 1.84 12.52
N PHE A 130 -2.46 1.14 13.56
CA PHE A 130 -3.65 1.55 14.31
C PHE A 130 -3.53 1.43 15.83
N GLY A 131 -2.32 1.13 16.34
CA GLY A 131 -2.06 1.09 17.79
C GLY A 131 -0.58 0.94 18.12
N LYS A 132 -0.29 1.08 19.43
CA LYS A 132 1.06 0.95 19.98
C LYS A 132 0.99 0.29 21.36
N VAL A 133 1.83 -0.69 21.60
CA VAL A 133 2.00 -1.35 22.90
C VAL A 133 2.42 -0.33 23.96
N GLN A 134 1.70 -0.29 25.05
CA GLN A 134 1.99 0.55 26.22
C GLN A 134 2.62 -0.25 27.36
N GLN A 135 2.23 -1.54 27.48
CA GLN A 135 2.77 -2.47 28.47
C GLN A 135 2.81 -3.88 27.88
N GLY A 136 3.78 -4.69 28.28
CA GLY A 136 3.89 -6.09 27.86
C GLY A 136 4.67 -6.29 26.56
N GLN A 137 5.62 -5.42 26.19
CA GLN A 137 6.51 -5.67 25.06
C GLN A 137 7.36 -6.94 25.27
N ASP A 138 7.78 -7.21 26.50
CA ASP A 138 8.47 -8.45 26.88
C ASP A 138 7.59 -9.69 26.65
N VAL A 139 6.27 -9.57 26.81
CA VAL A 139 5.31 -10.63 26.47
C VAL A 139 5.20 -10.78 24.96
N VAL A 140 5.15 -9.70 24.19
CA VAL A 140 5.18 -9.73 22.71
C VAL A 140 6.43 -10.49 22.23
N ASP A 141 7.59 -10.19 22.81
CA ASP A 141 8.88 -10.80 22.45
C ASP A 141 8.96 -12.28 22.86
N ALA A 142 8.19 -12.71 23.89
CA ALA A 142 8.12 -14.07 24.38
C ALA A 142 7.09 -14.96 23.67
N ILE A 143 6.18 -14.39 22.87
CA ILE A 143 5.18 -15.14 22.12
C ILE A 143 5.83 -16.00 21.06
N ALA A 144 5.45 -17.27 21.02
CA ALA A 144 5.84 -18.24 20.02
C ALA A 144 4.66 -18.59 19.08
N GLN A 145 4.97 -19.13 17.92
CA GLN A 145 3.95 -19.58 16.98
C GLN A 145 3.08 -20.67 17.62
N GLY A 146 1.76 -20.44 17.58
CA GLY A 146 0.77 -21.33 18.19
C GLY A 146 0.30 -20.89 19.57
N ASP A 147 0.94 -19.91 20.22
CA ASP A 147 0.45 -19.29 21.46
C ASP A 147 -0.91 -18.62 21.21
N GLU A 148 -1.73 -18.57 22.24
CA GLU A 148 -3.15 -18.23 22.15
C GLU A 148 -3.45 -16.85 22.75
N ILE A 149 -4.36 -16.13 22.11
CA ILE A 149 -5.11 -15.00 22.65
C ILE A 149 -6.27 -15.59 23.44
N THR A 150 -6.11 -15.73 24.76
CA THR A 150 -7.15 -16.31 25.61
C THR A 150 -8.41 -15.42 25.59
N THR A 151 -8.24 -14.12 25.77
CA THR A 151 -9.29 -13.11 25.61
C THR A 151 -8.71 -11.80 25.10
N LEU A 152 -9.53 -11.02 24.40
CA LEU A 152 -9.21 -9.65 24.01
C LEU A 152 -10.29 -8.71 24.53
N GLU A 153 -9.93 -7.86 25.48
CA GLU A 153 -10.83 -6.92 26.14
C GLU A 153 -10.59 -5.48 25.64
N ILE A 154 -11.66 -4.74 25.38
CA ILE A 154 -11.59 -3.33 25.02
C ILE A 154 -11.80 -2.47 26.25
N VAL A 155 -10.82 -1.63 26.59
CA VAL A 155 -10.83 -0.74 27.74
C VAL A 155 -10.95 0.70 27.28
N ARG A 156 -11.98 1.40 27.76
CA ARG A 156 -12.26 2.79 27.47
C ARG A 156 -11.97 3.64 28.68
N VAL A 157 -11.12 4.66 28.54
CA VAL A 157 -10.77 5.60 29.62
C VAL A 157 -11.06 7.01 29.14
N GLY A 158 -11.92 7.73 29.87
CA GLY A 158 -12.30 9.10 29.55
C GLY A 158 -13.46 9.23 28.56
N ALA A 159 -14.14 10.35 28.61
CA ALA A 159 -15.41 10.57 27.95
C ALA A 159 -15.41 10.44 26.42
N GLU A 160 -14.28 10.69 25.76
CA GLU A 160 -14.16 10.55 24.30
C GLU A 160 -14.08 9.07 23.90
N ALA A 161 -13.28 8.28 24.61
CA ALA A 161 -13.16 6.85 24.37
C ALA A 161 -14.45 6.09 24.69
N GLU A 162 -15.18 6.51 25.74
CA GLU A 162 -16.49 5.95 26.09
C GLU A 162 -17.55 6.19 25.01
N LYS A 163 -17.48 7.32 24.30
CA LYS A 163 -18.40 7.66 23.20
C LYS A 163 -18.02 7.03 21.87
N PHE A 164 -16.85 6.43 21.75
CA PHE A 164 -16.42 5.83 20.49
C PHE A 164 -17.30 4.63 20.13
N ASN A 165 -18.10 4.81 19.08
CA ASN A 165 -18.94 3.76 18.50
C ASN A 165 -18.19 3.06 17.37
N ALA A 166 -17.65 1.87 17.66
CA ALA A 166 -16.80 1.13 16.76
C ALA A 166 -17.52 0.71 15.46
N VAL A 167 -18.76 0.23 15.56
CA VAL A 167 -19.55 -0.19 14.39
C VAL A 167 -19.86 0.98 13.49
N GLU A 168 -20.24 2.12 14.07
CA GLU A 168 -20.55 3.34 13.31
C GLU A 168 -19.30 3.90 12.62
N ALA A 169 -18.16 3.92 13.33
CA ALA A 169 -16.88 4.37 12.77
C ALA A 169 -16.47 3.52 11.55
N PHE A 170 -16.56 2.20 11.64
CA PHE A 170 -16.26 1.30 10.53
C PHE A 170 -17.25 1.48 9.36
N ARG A 171 -18.54 1.53 9.62
CA ARG A 171 -19.55 1.73 8.56
C ARG A 171 -19.40 3.07 7.86
N THR A 172 -19.08 4.12 8.60
CA THR A 172 -18.81 5.45 8.04
C THR A 172 -17.58 5.40 7.12
N PHE A 173 -16.51 4.73 7.58
CA PHE A 173 -15.31 4.54 6.78
C PHE A 173 -15.58 3.78 5.48
N GLU A 174 -16.30 2.67 5.54
CA GLU A 174 -16.71 1.88 4.37
C GLU A 174 -17.63 2.68 3.43
N GLY A 175 -18.61 3.38 3.96
CA GLY A 175 -19.53 4.21 3.15
C GLY A 175 -18.84 5.38 2.42
N ALA A 176 -17.69 5.84 2.90
CA ALA A 176 -16.90 6.89 2.26
C ALA A 176 -15.89 6.37 1.21
N ARG A 177 -15.88 5.06 0.94
CA ARG A 177 -14.89 4.41 0.07
C ARG A 177 -14.81 5.01 -1.33
N GLU A 178 -15.93 5.16 -2.01
CA GLU A 178 -15.97 5.70 -3.37
C GLU A 178 -15.45 7.14 -3.43
N LYS A 179 -15.79 7.94 -2.42
CA LYS A 179 -15.29 9.31 -2.31
C LYS A 179 -13.79 9.35 -2.11
N ARG A 180 -13.23 8.50 -1.23
CA ARG A 180 -11.78 8.39 -1.03
C ARG A 180 -11.05 8.01 -2.31
N ILE A 181 -11.54 6.99 -3.02
CA ILE A 181 -10.94 6.55 -4.29
C ILE A 181 -10.97 7.69 -5.32
N ALA A 182 -12.06 8.45 -5.40
CA ALA A 182 -12.15 9.59 -6.30
C ALA A 182 -11.17 10.72 -5.92
N GLU A 183 -11.04 11.03 -4.65
CA GLU A 183 -10.11 12.04 -4.12
C GLU A 183 -8.65 11.64 -4.35
N GLU A 184 -8.28 10.38 -4.11
CA GLU A 184 -6.93 9.86 -4.38
C GLU A 184 -6.59 9.91 -5.87
N ARG A 185 -7.54 9.53 -6.74
CA ARG A 185 -7.36 9.64 -8.20
C ARG A 185 -7.15 11.09 -8.63
N ALA A 186 -7.97 12.01 -8.12
CA ALA A 186 -7.84 13.43 -8.43
C ALA A 186 -6.51 14.02 -7.94
N ALA A 187 -6.04 13.61 -6.75
CA ALA A 187 -4.74 14.04 -6.22
C ALA A 187 -3.58 13.55 -7.09
N LYS A 188 -3.56 12.27 -7.44
CA LYS A 188 -2.55 11.68 -8.35
C LYS A 188 -2.55 12.35 -9.71
N GLU A 189 -3.73 12.60 -10.28
CA GLU A 189 -3.89 13.31 -11.55
C GLU A 189 -3.32 14.73 -11.47
N GLY A 190 -3.61 15.45 -10.38
CA GLY A 190 -3.06 16.79 -10.13
C GLY A 190 -1.54 16.81 -9.99
N GLU A 191 -0.93 15.79 -9.40
CA GLU A 191 0.53 15.65 -9.33
C GLU A 191 1.14 15.40 -10.71
N LEU A 192 0.53 14.51 -11.50
CA LEU A 192 0.95 14.25 -12.88
C LEU A 192 0.86 15.51 -13.76
N ASP A 193 -0.22 16.28 -13.62
CA ASP A 193 -0.40 17.51 -14.37
C ASP A 193 0.60 18.61 -13.99
N LYS A 194 1.00 18.68 -12.73
CA LYS A 194 2.08 19.58 -12.28
C LYS A 194 3.44 19.17 -12.87
N LEU A 195 3.75 17.86 -12.84
CA LEU A 195 5.01 17.32 -13.34
C LEU A 195 5.12 17.46 -14.87
N ALA A 196 4.00 17.42 -15.56
CA ALA A 196 3.91 17.49 -17.03
C ALA A 196 3.17 18.77 -17.51
N ALA A 197 3.42 19.90 -16.85
CA ALA A 197 2.80 21.16 -17.21
C ALA A 197 3.16 21.54 -18.66
N GLY A 198 2.12 21.73 -19.51
CA GLY A 198 2.27 22.05 -20.93
C GLY A 198 2.53 20.84 -21.85
N PHE A 199 2.47 19.62 -21.33
CA PHE A 199 2.57 18.41 -22.16
C PHE A 199 1.21 18.05 -22.78
N GLU A 200 1.26 17.34 -23.88
CA GLU A 200 0.09 16.69 -24.45
C GLU A 200 -0.27 15.45 -23.62
N LYS A 201 -1.59 15.18 -23.47
CA LYS A 201 -2.12 14.05 -22.73
C LYS A 201 -2.91 13.15 -23.65
N THR A 202 -2.62 11.87 -23.62
CA THR A 202 -3.36 10.85 -24.37
C THR A 202 -4.60 10.36 -23.57
N LYS A 203 -5.45 9.58 -24.23
CA LYS A 203 -6.65 8.99 -23.58
C LYS A 203 -6.32 8.01 -22.46
N SER A 204 -5.16 7.35 -22.51
CA SER A 204 -4.69 6.42 -21.49
C SER A 204 -4.15 7.12 -20.25
N GLY A 205 -3.87 8.43 -20.33
CA GLY A 205 -3.27 9.22 -19.28
C GLY A 205 -1.74 9.39 -19.40
N LEU A 206 -1.11 8.86 -20.45
CA LEU A 206 0.27 9.19 -20.78
C LEU A 206 0.38 10.69 -21.09
N ARG A 207 1.41 11.34 -20.56
CA ARG A 207 1.74 12.72 -20.90
C ARG A 207 3.07 12.74 -21.63
N TYR A 208 3.15 13.51 -22.72
CA TYR A 208 4.35 13.58 -23.53
C TYR A 208 4.60 14.98 -24.08
N GLN A 209 5.85 15.28 -24.31
CA GLN A 209 6.29 16.48 -25.01
C GLN A 209 7.42 16.15 -25.96
N ILE A 210 7.27 16.50 -27.24
CA ILE A 210 8.36 16.42 -28.20
C ILE A 210 9.25 17.63 -28.01
N ILE A 211 10.46 17.41 -27.50
CA ILE A 211 11.47 18.43 -27.20
C ILE A 211 12.24 18.83 -28.46
N GLN A 212 12.53 17.85 -29.29
CA GLN A 212 13.20 18.03 -30.57
C GLN A 212 12.49 17.18 -31.62
N LYS A 213 12.13 17.79 -32.75
CA LYS A 213 11.51 17.08 -33.89
C LYS A 213 12.56 16.49 -34.81
N GLY A 214 12.41 15.21 -35.12
CA GLY A 214 13.06 14.54 -36.24
C GLY A 214 12.23 14.61 -37.49
N ASN A 215 12.77 14.08 -38.58
CA ASN A 215 12.13 14.03 -39.89
C ASN A 215 12.18 12.63 -40.51
N GLY A 216 12.53 11.63 -39.72
CA GLY A 216 12.64 10.25 -40.22
C GLY A 216 11.29 9.49 -40.16
N LYS A 217 11.36 8.18 -40.35
CA LYS A 217 10.22 7.26 -40.39
C LYS A 217 9.49 7.28 -39.04
N LYS A 218 8.16 7.30 -39.07
CA LYS A 218 7.33 7.17 -37.85
C LYS A 218 7.37 5.75 -37.33
N ALA A 219 7.42 5.60 -36.01
CA ALA A 219 7.26 4.31 -35.34
C ALA A 219 5.80 3.86 -35.40
N GLU A 220 5.57 2.63 -35.82
CA GLU A 220 4.25 2.01 -35.88
C GLU A 220 4.28 0.69 -35.12
N LYS A 221 3.12 0.29 -34.60
CA LYS A 221 2.96 -0.99 -33.90
C LYS A 221 3.53 -2.14 -34.71
N GLY A 222 4.41 -2.93 -34.07
CA GLY A 222 5.07 -4.08 -34.69
C GLY A 222 6.42 -3.76 -35.33
N ASN A 223 6.81 -2.48 -35.48
CA ASN A 223 8.14 -2.16 -35.94
C ASN A 223 9.22 -2.53 -34.93
N MET A 224 10.39 -2.92 -35.37
CA MET A 224 11.60 -3.00 -34.56
C MET A 224 12.16 -1.58 -34.43
N VAL A 225 12.30 -1.09 -33.22
CA VAL A 225 12.79 0.26 -32.93
C VAL A 225 14.05 0.22 -32.08
N SER A 226 14.91 1.26 -32.24
CA SER A 226 16.06 1.49 -31.38
C SER A 226 15.89 2.82 -30.66
N VAL A 227 15.96 2.83 -29.31
CA VAL A 227 15.65 3.98 -28.48
C VAL A 227 16.76 4.22 -27.46
N HIS A 228 17.33 5.43 -27.46
CA HIS A 228 18.08 5.91 -26.31
C HIS A 228 17.13 6.48 -25.25
N TYR A 229 17.47 6.29 -23.97
CA TYR A 229 16.63 6.77 -22.88
C TYR A 229 17.39 7.07 -21.60
N LYS A 230 16.77 7.89 -20.77
CA LYS A 230 17.08 8.10 -19.37
C LYS A 230 15.77 7.99 -18.60
N GLY A 231 15.66 7.00 -17.70
CA GLY A 231 14.52 6.77 -16.82
C GLY A 231 14.78 7.31 -15.42
N GLN A 232 13.81 8.03 -14.88
CA GLN A 232 13.87 8.62 -13.55
C GLN A 232 12.51 8.58 -12.86
N LEU A 233 12.51 8.58 -11.54
CA LEU A 233 11.32 8.77 -10.70
C LEU A 233 10.87 10.24 -10.77
N ALA A 234 9.68 10.52 -10.23
CA ALA A 234 9.12 11.89 -10.19
C ALA A 234 9.99 12.89 -9.40
N ASP A 235 10.77 12.41 -8.43
CA ASP A 235 11.74 13.21 -7.65
C ASP A 235 13.06 13.47 -8.37
N GLY A 236 13.23 12.92 -9.59
CA GLY A 236 14.44 13.04 -10.41
C GLY A 236 15.50 11.96 -10.17
N THR A 237 15.27 11.01 -9.27
CA THR A 237 16.16 9.87 -9.03
C THR A 237 16.25 8.99 -10.28
N VAL A 238 17.44 8.91 -10.88
CA VAL A 238 17.68 8.13 -12.10
C VAL A 238 17.85 6.65 -11.74
N PHE A 239 16.97 5.80 -12.25
CA PHE A 239 17.05 4.35 -12.04
C PHE A 239 17.71 3.59 -13.18
N ASP A 240 17.62 4.08 -14.42
CA ASP A 240 18.32 3.45 -15.59
C ASP A 240 18.57 4.46 -16.70
N SER A 241 19.59 4.17 -17.54
CA SER A 241 19.93 4.99 -18.70
C SER A 241 20.74 4.19 -19.72
N SER A 242 20.30 4.20 -20.97
CA SER A 242 21.03 3.63 -22.11
C SER A 242 22.31 4.41 -22.46
N TYR A 243 22.34 5.69 -22.13
CA TYR A 243 23.53 6.53 -22.35
C TYR A 243 24.74 6.09 -21.51
N LYS A 244 24.52 5.50 -20.32
CA LYS A 244 25.59 4.92 -19.50
C LYS A 244 26.26 3.72 -20.16
N ARG A 245 25.53 3.00 -21.00
CA ARG A 245 26.00 1.84 -21.76
C ARG A 245 26.46 2.21 -23.18
N ASN A 246 26.18 3.45 -23.58
CA ASN A 246 26.41 3.97 -24.97
C ASN A 246 25.78 3.09 -26.06
N GLU A 247 24.65 2.45 -25.74
CA GLU A 247 23.93 1.54 -26.62
C GLU A 247 22.42 1.72 -26.47
N PRO A 248 21.67 2.01 -27.56
CA PRO A 248 20.22 2.10 -27.51
C PRO A 248 19.60 0.72 -27.25
N ILE A 249 18.45 0.68 -26.60
CA ILE A 249 17.68 -0.55 -26.48
C ILE A 249 16.89 -0.80 -27.77
N ALA A 250 16.90 -2.04 -28.25
CA ALA A 250 16.11 -2.46 -29.41
C ALA A 250 14.96 -3.38 -28.96
N PHE A 251 13.75 -3.11 -29.45
CA PHE A 251 12.56 -3.91 -29.14
C PHE A 251 11.47 -3.72 -30.19
N GLN A 252 10.49 -4.63 -30.23
CA GLN A 252 9.32 -4.49 -31.08
C GLN A 252 8.24 -3.68 -30.36
N VAL A 253 7.90 -2.50 -30.90
CA VAL A 253 7.00 -1.55 -30.25
C VAL A 253 5.53 -1.93 -30.41
N GLY A 254 4.72 -1.67 -29.38
CA GLY A 254 3.25 -1.86 -29.41
C GLY A 254 2.79 -3.30 -29.22
N VAL A 255 3.67 -4.22 -28.80
CA VAL A 255 3.36 -5.65 -28.64
C VAL A 255 3.57 -6.19 -27.22
N GLY A 256 3.77 -5.32 -26.24
CA GLY A 256 3.93 -5.70 -24.83
C GLY A 256 5.32 -6.19 -24.44
N GLN A 257 6.36 -5.88 -25.20
CA GLN A 257 7.75 -6.19 -24.82
C GLN A 257 8.31 -5.20 -23.78
N VAL A 258 7.69 -4.04 -23.68
CA VAL A 258 8.04 -2.95 -22.76
C VAL A 258 6.80 -2.50 -22.01
N ILE A 259 6.95 -1.60 -21.04
CA ILE A 259 5.80 -1.02 -20.31
C ILE A 259 4.83 -0.31 -21.27
N ALA A 260 3.54 -0.33 -20.95
CA ALA A 260 2.48 0.20 -21.82
C ALA A 260 2.72 1.67 -22.22
N GLY A 261 3.23 2.48 -21.31
CA GLY A 261 3.58 3.88 -21.58
C GLY A 261 4.67 4.04 -22.64
N TRP A 262 5.59 3.09 -22.78
CA TRP A 262 6.58 3.06 -23.85
C TRP A 262 5.96 2.58 -25.16
N ASP A 263 5.19 1.50 -25.13
CA ASP A 263 4.53 0.98 -26.34
C ASP A 263 3.65 2.05 -26.99
N GLU A 264 2.97 2.85 -26.18
CA GLU A 264 2.17 3.97 -26.66
C GLU A 264 3.04 5.18 -27.06
N GLY A 265 3.93 5.62 -26.16
CA GLY A 265 4.70 6.86 -26.31
C GLY A 265 5.66 6.84 -27.48
N ILE A 266 6.34 5.71 -27.73
CA ILE A 266 7.28 5.58 -28.86
C ILE A 266 6.53 5.56 -30.19
N CYS A 267 5.31 5.03 -30.25
CA CYS A 267 4.47 5.09 -31.46
C CYS A 267 4.03 6.52 -31.83
N LEU A 268 4.20 7.50 -30.97
CA LEU A 268 3.93 8.92 -31.27
C LEU A 268 5.09 9.59 -32.01
N LEU A 269 6.29 8.97 -32.03
CA LEU A 269 7.56 9.59 -32.45
C LEU A 269 7.96 9.20 -33.87
N ASN A 270 8.75 10.08 -34.47
CA ASN A 270 9.51 9.83 -35.69
C ASN A 270 10.99 9.65 -35.38
N VAL A 271 11.74 8.97 -36.25
CA VAL A 271 13.21 8.86 -36.10
C VAL A 271 13.84 10.25 -36.03
N GLY A 272 14.67 10.46 -35.01
CA GLY A 272 15.29 11.73 -34.69
C GLY A 272 14.51 12.58 -33.68
N ASP A 273 13.27 12.20 -33.31
CA ASP A 273 12.54 12.86 -32.23
C ASP A 273 13.21 12.59 -30.89
N LYS A 274 13.32 13.65 -30.07
CA LYS A 274 13.56 13.55 -28.63
C LYS A 274 12.31 14.00 -27.89
N ALA A 275 11.86 13.20 -26.96
CA ALA A 275 10.64 13.46 -26.21
C ALA A 275 10.84 13.16 -24.73
N ARG A 276 10.03 13.84 -23.90
CA ARG A 276 9.84 13.46 -22.51
C ARG A 276 8.47 12.82 -22.36
N LEU A 277 8.46 11.67 -21.71
CA LEU A 277 7.26 10.92 -21.37
C LEU A 277 7.09 10.96 -19.84
N VAL A 278 5.89 11.32 -19.37
CA VAL A 278 5.50 11.17 -17.98
C VAL A 278 4.43 10.08 -17.93
N ILE A 279 4.80 8.96 -17.34
CA ILE A 279 4.07 7.70 -17.40
C ILE A 279 3.46 7.44 -16.03
N PRO A 280 2.11 7.47 -15.90
CA PRO A 280 1.46 7.06 -14.66
C PRO A 280 1.75 5.59 -14.35
N SER A 281 1.67 5.20 -13.08
CA SER A 281 2.02 3.86 -12.62
C SER A 281 1.29 2.75 -13.37
N ASP A 282 0.01 2.96 -13.73
CA ASP A 282 -0.82 1.98 -14.43
C ASP A 282 -0.32 1.67 -15.86
N LEU A 283 0.43 2.58 -16.46
CA LEU A 283 1.12 2.39 -17.73
C LEU A 283 2.60 2.01 -17.55
N GLY A 284 3.06 1.88 -16.30
CA GLY A 284 4.41 1.51 -15.91
C GLY A 284 4.46 0.16 -15.20
N TYR A 285 4.94 0.14 -13.95
CA TYR A 285 5.12 -1.10 -13.17
C TYR A 285 4.03 -1.32 -12.10
N GLY A 286 3.00 -0.49 -12.07
CA GLY A 286 1.82 -0.65 -11.20
C GLY A 286 2.14 -0.72 -9.71
N SER A 287 1.28 -1.45 -8.99
CA SER A 287 1.41 -1.65 -7.53
C SER A 287 2.56 -2.58 -7.12
N SER A 288 3.21 -3.25 -8.06
CA SER A 288 4.33 -4.17 -7.76
C SER A 288 5.68 -3.45 -7.74
N GLY A 289 5.81 -2.30 -8.43
CA GLY A 289 7.12 -1.69 -8.66
C GLY A 289 8.07 -2.59 -9.44
N ALA A 290 9.36 -2.31 -9.45
CA ALA A 290 10.34 -3.16 -10.13
C ALA A 290 11.74 -3.09 -9.49
N GLY A 291 12.38 -4.28 -9.36
CA GLY A 291 13.80 -4.46 -9.08
C GLY A 291 14.32 -3.81 -7.79
N GLY A 292 13.46 -3.48 -6.83
CA GLY A 292 13.83 -2.77 -5.59
C GLY A 292 14.24 -1.29 -5.79
N VAL A 293 14.27 -0.81 -7.04
CA VAL A 293 14.63 0.58 -7.39
C VAL A 293 13.44 1.42 -7.84
N ILE A 294 12.36 0.79 -8.30
CA ILE A 294 11.11 1.46 -8.67
C ILE A 294 10.05 1.10 -7.62
N PRO A 295 9.63 2.06 -6.78
CA PRO A 295 8.62 1.81 -5.76
C PRO A 295 7.25 1.41 -6.34
N PRO A 296 6.38 0.75 -5.56
CA PRO A 296 4.98 0.58 -5.90
C PRO A 296 4.31 1.90 -6.27
N ASN A 297 3.45 1.87 -7.29
CA ASN A 297 2.66 3.01 -7.77
C ASN A 297 3.48 4.24 -8.21
N ALA A 298 4.76 4.07 -8.55
CA ALA A 298 5.63 5.16 -8.96
C ALA A 298 5.26 5.73 -10.33
N THR A 299 5.21 7.06 -10.42
CA THR A 299 5.21 7.80 -11.68
C THR A 299 6.61 7.77 -12.27
N LEU A 300 6.74 7.45 -13.55
CA LEU A 300 8.01 7.39 -14.25
C LEU A 300 8.15 8.55 -15.22
N VAL A 301 9.35 9.10 -15.31
CA VAL A 301 9.71 10.14 -16.28
C VAL A 301 10.83 9.59 -17.16
N PHE A 302 10.60 9.57 -18.46
CA PHE A 302 11.62 9.15 -19.43
C PHE A 302 11.92 10.26 -20.40
N ASP A 303 13.21 10.59 -20.54
CA ASP A 303 13.72 11.27 -21.70
C ASP A 303 14.10 10.19 -22.73
N VAL A 304 13.49 10.23 -23.92
CA VAL A 304 13.67 9.23 -24.96
C VAL A 304 14.13 9.87 -26.26
N GLU A 305 14.93 9.15 -27.06
CA GLU A 305 15.34 9.52 -28.41
C GLU A 305 15.11 8.32 -29.33
N LEU A 306 14.24 8.46 -30.33
CA LEU A 306 14.00 7.42 -31.32
C LEU A 306 15.11 7.48 -32.39
N VAL A 307 15.99 6.49 -32.33
CA VAL A 307 17.19 6.45 -33.16
C VAL A 307 16.94 5.77 -34.53
N ASN A 308 16.18 4.67 -34.52
CA ASN A 308 15.92 3.91 -35.74
C ASN A 308 14.55 3.20 -35.69
N VAL A 309 13.98 2.97 -36.88
CA VAL A 309 12.76 2.17 -37.12
C VAL A 309 12.99 1.27 -38.35
N ASN A 310 13.04 -0.04 -38.13
CA ASN A 310 13.17 -1.06 -39.16
C ASN A 310 11.80 -1.59 -39.62
#